data_47d548caac8cfe451c8e74a9eab64ff6
#
_entry.id   47d548caac8cfe451c8e74a9eab64ff6
#
_cell.length_a   1.000
_cell.length_b   1.000
_cell.length_c   1.000
_cell.angle_alpha   90.00
_cell.angle_beta   90.00
_cell.angle_gamma   90.00
#
_symmetry.space_group_name_H-M   'P 1'
#
loop_
_entity.id
_entity.type
_entity.pdbx_description
1 polymer ?
#
loop_
_entity_poly.entity_id
_entity_poly.type
_entity_poly.pdbx_seq_one_letter_code
_entity_poly.pdbx_strand_id
1 'polypeptide(L)'
;RDAQESRGLGDVYKRQDAYSPHKECVLHRKKEMLESLLVRNFSRCRLTDRIEVKESQGKVLQLCHSSGKVKVDKTRITDKGIVAEGIVALKILYIIGNDEMPFYSMDAMLPFTHLIEAEEIGKECTYLLQADLEQLSTAMADGDEIEVKAAVGLNVLVFRQWEEQLIESVEEQPLDRKKLESMPGITVYIVKAGDTLWDIAKKFYTTVDEISGVNSLTEKEVKPGQSLILVRQG
;
A
#
# COMPACT_ATOMS: atom_id res chain seq x y z
N ARG A 1 -30.97 -8.83 -0.54
CA ARG A 1 -30.47 -7.59 -1.21
C ARG A 1 -30.50 -6.46 -0.20
N ASP A 2 -29.61 -6.42 0.73
CA ASP A 2 -29.35 -5.20 1.51
C ASP A 2 -27.85 -4.98 1.53
N ALA A 3 -27.41 -4.20 0.55
CA ALA A 3 -26.11 -3.57 0.58
C ALA A 3 -26.18 -2.50 1.67
N GLN A 4 -25.77 -2.84 2.87
CA GLN A 4 -25.54 -1.86 3.90
C GLN A 4 -24.24 -1.14 3.56
N GLU A 5 -24.34 0.13 3.19
CA GLU A 5 -23.20 0.99 2.92
C GLU A 5 -22.21 0.96 4.09
N SER A 6 -21.06 0.34 3.87
CA SER A 6 -19.99 0.34 4.85
C SER A 6 -19.34 1.72 4.89
N ARG A 7 -19.45 2.40 5.99
CA ARG A 7 -18.67 3.61 6.26
C ARG A 7 -17.24 3.21 6.61
N GLY A 8 -16.39 3.16 5.61
CA GLY A 8 -14.94 2.95 5.75
C GLY A 8 -14.47 1.53 5.46
N LEU A 9 -13.44 1.42 4.65
CA LEU A 9 -12.76 0.16 4.29
C LEU A 9 -12.30 -0.68 5.52
N GLY A 10 -12.12 -0.05 6.68
CA GLY A 10 -11.72 -0.74 7.92
C GLY A 10 -12.79 -1.65 8.54
N ASP A 11 -14.07 -1.46 8.20
CA ASP A 11 -15.18 -2.23 8.79
C ASP A 11 -15.54 -3.48 7.96
N VAL A 12 -15.21 -3.49 6.68
CA VAL A 12 -15.54 -4.61 5.75
C VAL A 12 -14.76 -5.87 6.12
N TYR A 13 -13.57 -5.74 6.68
CA TYR A 13 -12.69 -6.88 6.98
C TYR A 13 -12.88 -7.50 8.36
N LYS A 14 -13.63 -6.85 9.25
CA LYS A 14 -13.83 -7.34 10.62
C LYS A 14 -14.88 -8.44 10.76
N ARG A 15 -15.72 -8.68 9.74
CA ARG A 15 -16.83 -9.63 9.78
C ARG A 15 -16.65 -10.77 8.80
N GLN A 16 -15.62 -11.57 9.01
CA GLN A 16 -15.47 -12.82 8.28
C GLN A 16 -16.08 -13.96 9.09
N ASP A 17 -17.39 -13.96 9.15
CA ASP A 17 -18.18 -14.98 9.82
C ASP A 17 -19.46 -15.26 9.02
N ALA A 18 -19.95 -16.49 9.10
CA ALA A 18 -21.22 -16.88 8.51
C ALA A 18 -21.95 -17.85 9.45
N TYR A 19 -23.25 -17.71 9.54
CA TYR A 19 -24.09 -18.67 10.23
C TYR A 19 -25.46 -18.80 9.55
N SER A 20 -26.15 -19.88 9.84
CA SER A 20 -27.55 -20.10 9.47
C SER A 20 -28.34 -20.51 10.70
N PRO A 21 -29.58 -20.00 10.88
CA PRO A 21 -30.44 -20.46 11.96
C PRO A 21 -30.95 -21.88 11.76
N HIS A 22 -30.88 -22.41 10.52
CA HIS A 22 -31.44 -23.72 10.13
C HIS A 22 -30.38 -24.79 9.86
N LYS A 23 -29.10 -24.39 9.77
CA LYS A 23 -27.99 -25.30 9.43
C LYS A 23 -26.74 -24.93 10.22
N GLU A 24 -25.92 -25.90 10.53
CA GLU A 24 -24.61 -25.66 11.06
C GLU A 24 -23.66 -25.27 9.93
N CYS A 25 -22.95 -24.17 10.08
CA CYS A 25 -21.99 -23.68 9.09
C CYS A 25 -20.58 -23.98 9.57
N VAL A 26 -19.87 -24.86 8.85
CA VAL A 26 -18.45 -25.12 9.05
C VAL A 26 -17.66 -24.20 8.12
N LEU A 27 -16.88 -23.31 8.71
CA LEU A 27 -16.11 -22.30 7.97
C LEU A 27 -14.71 -22.83 7.69
N HIS A 28 -14.38 -23.01 6.43
CA HIS A 28 -13.01 -23.29 5.99
C HIS A 28 -12.33 -21.95 5.70
N ARG A 29 -11.22 -21.71 6.39
CA ARG A 29 -10.51 -20.43 6.33
C ARG A 29 -9.14 -20.61 5.71
N LYS A 30 -8.74 -19.64 4.90
CA LYS A 30 -7.43 -19.54 4.27
C LYS A 30 -6.76 -18.26 4.75
N LYS A 31 -5.46 -18.34 5.00
CA LYS A 31 -4.63 -17.18 5.28
C LYS A 31 -4.24 -16.51 3.96
N GLU A 32 -4.54 -15.23 3.84
CA GLU A 32 -4.18 -14.42 2.69
C GLU A 32 -3.42 -13.18 3.14
N MET A 33 -2.44 -12.78 2.32
CA MET A 33 -1.73 -11.55 2.49
C MET A 33 -2.48 -10.44 1.75
N LEU A 34 -2.97 -9.47 2.47
CA LEU A 34 -3.68 -8.33 1.94
C LEU A 34 -2.76 -7.11 1.89
N GLU A 35 -2.99 -6.25 0.92
CA GLU A 35 -2.25 -5.00 0.77
C GLU A 35 -3.20 -3.83 0.60
N SER A 36 -2.82 -2.69 1.15
CA SER A 36 -3.47 -1.41 0.86
C SER A 36 -2.44 -0.34 0.56
N LEU A 37 -2.75 0.52 -0.39
CA LEU A 37 -1.91 1.68 -0.68
C LEU A 37 -1.94 2.62 0.53
N LEU A 38 -0.78 2.82 1.15
CA LEU A 38 -0.60 3.72 2.30
C LEU A 38 -0.28 5.13 1.84
N VAL A 39 0.74 5.26 0.98
CA VAL A 39 1.24 6.54 0.49
C VAL A 39 1.62 6.44 -0.98
N ARG A 40 1.30 7.48 -1.73
CA ARG A 40 1.90 7.78 -3.03
C ARG A 40 2.59 9.12 -2.94
N ASN A 41 3.88 9.15 -3.19
CA ASN A 41 4.64 10.39 -3.20
C ASN A 41 5.51 10.49 -4.45
N PHE A 42 5.65 11.73 -4.92
CA PHE A 42 6.56 12.10 -6.00
C PHE A 42 7.51 13.16 -5.49
N SER A 43 8.80 12.92 -5.66
CA SER A 43 9.86 13.82 -5.23
C SER A 43 10.85 14.06 -6.37
N ARG A 44 11.49 15.23 -6.36
CA ARG A 44 12.44 15.61 -7.40
C ARG A 44 13.78 15.92 -6.78
N CYS A 45 14.81 15.18 -7.20
CA CYS A 45 16.21 15.45 -6.85
C CYS A 45 16.86 16.28 -7.95
N ARG A 46 17.38 17.47 -7.59
CA ARG A 46 18.14 18.33 -8.51
C ARG A 46 19.61 18.19 -8.23
N LEU A 47 20.38 17.99 -9.29
CA LEU A 47 21.81 17.79 -9.28
C LEU A 47 22.45 18.88 -10.13
N THR A 48 23.56 19.42 -9.66
CA THR A 48 24.43 20.29 -10.45
C THR A 48 25.86 19.89 -10.16
N ASP A 49 26.63 19.68 -11.19
CA ASP A 49 28.04 19.33 -11.08
C ASP A 49 28.84 19.96 -12.22
N ARG A 50 30.17 20.00 -12.07
CA ARG A 50 31.10 20.45 -13.09
C ARG A 50 32.07 19.33 -13.42
N ILE A 51 32.20 19.05 -14.70
CA ILE A 51 33.00 17.95 -15.21
C ILE A 51 34.15 18.55 -16.00
N GLU A 52 35.37 18.24 -15.58
CA GLU A 52 36.59 18.65 -16.29
C GLU A 52 36.81 17.75 -17.53
N VAL A 53 37.04 18.36 -18.66
CA VAL A 53 37.50 17.68 -19.87
C VAL A 53 39.00 17.53 -19.79
N LYS A 54 39.54 16.33 -20.04
CA LYS A 54 40.96 16.04 -19.98
C LYS A 54 41.75 16.93 -20.95
N GLU A 55 42.73 17.68 -20.47
CA GLU A 55 43.60 18.55 -21.27
C GLU A 55 44.21 17.86 -22.49
N SER A 56 44.47 16.54 -22.43
CA SER A 56 45.03 15.75 -23.53
C SER A 56 44.13 15.65 -24.77
N GLN A 57 42.86 16.05 -24.66
CA GLN A 57 41.87 15.99 -25.75
C GLN A 57 41.73 17.31 -26.51
N GLY A 58 42.33 18.40 -26.01
CA GLY A 58 42.23 19.74 -26.60
C GLY A 58 40.99 20.51 -26.11
N LYS A 59 40.93 21.79 -26.50
CA LYS A 59 39.87 22.70 -26.06
C LYS A 59 38.52 22.35 -26.65
N VAL A 60 37.50 22.23 -25.85
CA VAL A 60 36.12 22.03 -26.27
C VAL A 60 35.62 23.27 -26.98
N LEU A 61 35.18 23.11 -28.22
CA LEU A 61 34.59 24.18 -29.03
C LEU A 61 33.06 24.23 -28.89
N GLN A 62 32.43 23.07 -28.85
CA GLN A 62 30.96 22.98 -28.83
C GLN A 62 30.50 21.67 -28.23
N LEU A 63 29.43 21.74 -27.43
CA LEU A 63 28.65 20.57 -26.97
C LEU A 63 27.61 20.24 -28.06
N CYS A 64 27.59 19.00 -28.52
CA CYS A 64 26.69 18.53 -29.57
C CYS A 64 25.44 17.84 -29.01
N HIS A 65 25.64 16.93 -28.06
CA HIS A 65 24.56 16.14 -27.51
C HIS A 65 24.90 15.65 -26.09
N SER A 66 23.90 15.57 -25.24
CA SER A 66 24.02 14.91 -23.95
C SER A 66 22.84 13.98 -23.72
N SER A 67 23.11 12.83 -23.17
CA SER A 67 22.10 11.84 -22.76
C SER A 67 22.44 11.30 -21.38
N GLY A 68 21.44 10.82 -20.67
CA GLY A 68 21.63 10.29 -19.32
C GLY A 68 20.65 9.17 -18.98
N LYS A 69 21.04 8.32 -18.06
CA LYS A 69 20.20 7.28 -17.47
C LYS A 69 20.34 7.29 -15.96
N VAL A 70 19.22 7.24 -15.26
CA VAL A 70 19.20 7.07 -13.80
C VAL A 70 19.33 5.60 -13.46
N LYS A 71 20.15 5.31 -12.46
CA LYS A 71 20.26 4.01 -11.85
C LYS A 71 20.20 4.19 -10.33
N VAL A 72 19.21 3.58 -9.70
CA VAL A 72 19.12 3.49 -8.24
C VAL A 72 19.90 2.24 -7.81
N ASP A 73 20.91 2.43 -6.99
CA ASP A 73 21.79 1.35 -6.52
C ASP A 73 21.32 0.79 -5.16
N LYS A 74 20.79 1.68 -4.31
CA LYS A 74 20.39 1.30 -2.96
C LYS A 74 19.20 2.13 -2.48
N THR A 75 18.33 1.47 -1.73
CA THR A 75 17.23 2.11 -1.03
C THR A 75 17.18 1.63 0.41
N ARG A 76 16.72 2.51 1.30
CA ARG A 76 16.51 2.15 2.71
C ARG A 76 15.32 2.91 3.28
N ILE A 77 14.55 2.21 4.11
CA ILE A 77 13.46 2.80 4.88
C ILE A 77 14.05 3.49 6.11
N THR A 78 13.56 4.68 6.39
CA THR A 78 13.87 5.49 7.59
C THR A 78 12.57 5.96 8.23
N ASP A 79 12.64 6.51 9.43
CA ASP A 79 11.46 7.06 10.13
C ASP A 79 10.79 8.23 9.38
N LYS A 80 11.49 8.86 8.43
CA LYS A 80 11.00 10.01 7.65
C LYS A 80 10.57 9.64 6.23
N GLY A 81 10.81 8.42 5.81
CA GLY A 81 10.51 7.98 4.46
C GLY A 81 11.58 7.06 3.87
N ILE A 82 11.71 7.06 2.56
CA ILE A 82 12.62 6.20 1.80
C ILE A 82 13.80 7.03 1.29
N VAL A 83 15.00 6.66 1.68
CA VAL A 83 16.24 7.21 1.14
C VAL A 83 16.64 6.39 -0.07
N ALA A 84 16.76 7.03 -1.23
CA ALA A 84 17.27 6.46 -2.47
C ALA A 84 18.68 6.98 -2.75
N GLU A 85 19.61 6.09 -3.01
CA GLU A 85 20.98 6.36 -3.39
C GLU A 85 21.22 5.78 -4.79
N GLY A 86 21.87 6.55 -5.65
CA GLY A 86 22.10 6.11 -7.03
C GLY A 86 22.99 7.06 -7.81
N ILE A 87 23.03 6.85 -9.11
CA ILE A 87 23.82 7.64 -10.05
C ILE A 87 22.99 8.05 -11.26
N VAL A 88 23.30 9.22 -11.82
CA VAL A 88 22.93 9.57 -13.18
C VAL A 88 24.14 9.32 -14.06
N ALA A 89 24.10 8.28 -14.87
CA ALA A 89 25.15 7.97 -15.87
C ALA A 89 24.91 8.83 -17.10
N LEU A 90 25.91 9.62 -17.48
CA LEU A 90 25.85 10.59 -18.56
C LEU A 90 26.78 10.19 -19.69
N LYS A 91 26.35 10.50 -20.90
CA LYS A 91 27.19 10.50 -22.08
C LYS A 91 27.09 11.86 -22.78
N ILE A 92 28.24 12.52 -22.99
CA ILE A 92 28.32 13.86 -23.58
C ILE A 92 29.16 13.76 -24.87
N LEU A 93 28.60 14.22 -25.98
CA LEU A 93 29.26 14.34 -27.27
C LEU A 93 29.63 15.80 -27.48
N TYR A 94 30.89 16.06 -27.83
CA TYR A 94 31.43 17.41 -28.05
C TYR A 94 32.45 17.46 -29.19
N ILE A 95 32.73 18.68 -29.68
CA ILE A 95 33.71 18.97 -30.72
C ILE A 95 34.89 19.68 -30.07
N ILE A 96 36.08 19.29 -30.52
CA ILE A 96 37.34 19.95 -30.21
C ILE A 96 37.98 20.58 -31.46
N GLY A 97 39.00 21.44 -31.29
CA GLY A 97 39.73 22.06 -32.36
C GLY A 97 40.77 21.14 -33.03
N ASN A 98 40.36 19.97 -33.48
CA ASN A 98 41.19 19.03 -34.22
C ASN A 98 40.51 18.69 -35.53
N ASP A 99 41.13 19.10 -36.66
CA ASP A 99 40.55 18.95 -38.00
C ASP A 99 40.50 17.48 -38.47
N GLU A 100 41.37 16.61 -37.97
CA GLU A 100 41.38 15.19 -38.35
C GLU A 100 40.33 14.36 -37.58
N MET A 101 40.13 14.67 -36.32
CA MET A 101 39.21 13.93 -35.47
C MET A 101 38.47 14.89 -34.49
N PRO A 102 37.45 15.62 -34.97
CA PRO A 102 36.82 16.68 -34.19
C PRO A 102 35.84 16.19 -33.14
N PHE A 103 35.26 14.98 -33.28
CA PHE A 103 34.21 14.48 -32.42
C PHE A 103 34.74 13.59 -31.27
N TYR A 104 34.38 13.94 -30.06
CA TYR A 104 34.72 13.16 -28.89
C TYR A 104 33.47 12.91 -28.02
N SER A 105 33.50 11.82 -27.29
CA SER A 105 32.50 11.55 -26.26
C SER A 105 33.16 11.25 -24.93
N MET A 106 32.53 11.70 -23.87
CA MET A 106 32.91 11.36 -22.50
C MET A 106 31.74 10.75 -21.74
N ASP A 107 32.07 9.85 -20.83
CA ASP A 107 31.13 9.29 -19.85
C ASP A 107 31.38 9.94 -18.49
N ALA A 108 30.33 10.30 -17.81
CA ALA A 108 30.36 10.87 -16.46
C ALA A 108 29.28 10.27 -15.56
N MET A 109 29.47 10.37 -14.27
CA MET A 109 28.54 9.82 -13.27
C MET A 109 28.26 10.88 -12.20
N LEU A 110 27.01 11.26 -12.05
CA LEU A 110 26.56 12.15 -10.98
C LEU A 110 25.90 11.31 -9.89
N PRO A 111 26.53 11.16 -8.72
CA PRO A 111 25.91 10.47 -7.61
C PRO A 111 24.79 11.33 -7.00
N PHE A 112 23.76 10.68 -6.49
CA PHE A 112 22.72 11.33 -5.73
C PHE A 112 22.30 10.51 -4.52
N THR A 113 21.87 11.23 -3.49
CA THR A 113 21.16 10.68 -2.33
C THR A 113 19.96 11.57 -2.08
N HIS A 114 18.77 10.99 -2.04
CA HIS A 114 17.55 11.75 -1.88
C HIS A 114 16.58 11.06 -0.93
N LEU A 115 15.97 11.85 -0.03
CA LEU A 115 14.91 11.40 0.85
C LEU A 115 13.54 11.65 0.19
N ILE A 116 12.79 10.60 -0.03
CA ILE A 116 11.40 10.66 -0.44
C ILE A 116 10.57 10.57 0.83
N GLU A 117 9.95 11.68 1.21
CA GLU A 117 9.15 11.75 2.42
C GLU A 117 7.95 10.81 2.32
N ALA A 118 7.75 10.02 3.36
CA ALA A 118 6.59 9.15 3.50
C ALA A 118 6.37 8.88 5.00
N GLU A 119 5.21 9.28 5.48
CA GLU A 119 4.84 9.11 6.87
C GLU A 119 4.30 7.69 7.13
N GLU A 120 4.39 7.23 8.37
CA GLU A 120 3.84 5.95 8.84
C GLU A 120 4.41 4.69 8.15
N ILE A 121 5.63 4.75 7.62
CA ILE A 121 6.28 3.56 7.06
C ILE A 121 6.83 2.69 8.19
N GLY A 122 6.31 1.45 8.29
CA GLY A 122 6.78 0.41 9.20
C GLY A 122 7.46 -0.76 8.49
N LYS A 123 7.86 -1.75 9.28
CA LYS A 123 8.48 -2.99 8.76
C LYS A 123 7.52 -3.84 7.94
N GLU A 124 6.21 -3.65 8.14
CA GLU A 124 5.11 -4.30 7.42
C GLU A 124 4.81 -3.64 6.07
N CYS A 125 5.60 -2.64 5.68
CA CYS A 125 5.40 -1.94 4.43
C CYS A 125 6.33 -2.45 3.34
N THR A 126 5.79 -2.56 2.13
CA THR A 126 6.53 -2.74 0.89
C THR A 126 6.41 -1.49 0.04
N TYR A 127 7.29 -1.31 -0.93
CA TYR A 127 7.21 -0.15 -1.81
C TYR A 127 7.69 -0.47 -3.23
N LEU A 128 7.16 0.28 -4.18
CA LEU A 128 7.63 0.36 -5.55
C LEU A 128 8.23 1.73 -5.76
N LEU A 129 9.49 1.79 -6.20
CA LEU A 129 10.19 3.02 -6.54
C LEU A 129 10.49 3.04 -8.04
N GLN A 130 10.06 4.11 -8.71
CA GLN A 130 10.42 4.42 -10.08
C GLN A 130 11.26 5.69 -10.10
N ALA A 131 12.38 5.65 -10.81
CA ALA A 131 13.28 6.78 -10.95
C ALA A 131 13.52 7.09 -12.43
N ASP A 132 13.24 8.33 -12.82
CA ASP A 132 13.36 8.79 -14.21
C ASP A 132 14.18 10.07 -14.28
N LEU A 133 14.96 10.22 -15.37
CA LEU A 133 15.64 11.47 -15.68
C LEU A 133 14.65 12.41 -16.37
N GLU A 134 14.18 13.43 -15.65
CA GLU A 134 13.19 14.37 -16.18
C GLU A 134 13.83 15.49 -17.00
N GLN A 135 15.00 15.96 -16.57
CA GLN A 135 15.71 17.04 -17.22
C GLN A 135 17.21 16.74 -17.22
N LEU A 136 17.86 17.06 -18.32
CA LEU A 136 19.31 17.10 -18.45
C LEU A 136 19.68 18.33 -19.28
N SER A 137 20.56 19.14 -18.74
CA SER A 137 21.12 20.29 -19.41
C SER A 137 22.63 20.30 -19.21
N THR A 138 23.37 20.52 -20.29
CA THR A 138 24.82 20.69 -20.29
C THR A 138 25.18 22.01 -20.92
N ALA A 139 26.10 22.74 -20.33
CA ALA A 139 26.60 23.99 -20.85
C ALA A 139 28.12 24.09 -20.66
N MET A 140 28.80 24.81 -21.55
CA MET A 140 30.19 25.16 -21.35
C MET A 140 30.28 26.12 -20.17
N ALA A 141 31.12 25.79 -19.20
CA ALA A 141 31.57 26.69 -18.17
C ALA A 141 32.90 27.34 -18.53
N ASP A 142 33.56 27.99 -17.57
CA ASP A 142 34.85 28.60 -17.83
C ASP A 142 35.93 27.54 -18.11
N GLY A 143 36.73 27.78 -19.17
CA GLY A 143 37.84 26.92 -19.55
C GLY A 143 37.39 25.61 -20.20
N ASP A 144 37.86 24.48 -19.68
CA ASP A 144 37.59 23.14 -20.18
C ASP A 144 36.57 22.38 -19.28
N GLU A 145 35.71 23.12 -18.60
CA GLU A 145 34.66 22.55 -17.76
C GLU A 145 33.31 22.54 -18.44
N ILE A 146 32.56 21.46 -18.22
CA ILE A 146 31.16 21.33 -18.63
C ILE A 146 30.27 21.34 -17.36
N GLU A 147 29.42 22.36 -17.23
CA GLU A 147 28.40 22.39 -16.20
C GLU A 147 27.26 21.46 -16.62
N VAL A 148 26.88 20.55 -15.73
CA VAL A 148 25.77 19.63 -15.90
C VAL A 148 24.70 19.91 -14.86
N LYS A 149 23.46 20.06 -15.31
CA LYS A 149 22.26 20.16 -14.45
C LYS A 149 21.32 19.03 -14.82
N ALA A 150 20.96 18.23 -13.81
CA ALA A 150 20.02 17.12 -13.97
C ALA A 150 18.90 17.20 -12.95
N ALA A 151 17.71 16.75 -13.32
CA ALA A 151 16.60 16.55 -12.41
C ALA A 151 16.13 15.10 -12.51
N VAL A 152 16.18 14.40 -11.39
CA VAL A 152 15.69 13.01 -11.24
C VAL A 152 14.33 13.05 -10.55
N GLY A 153 13.32 12.56 -11.25
CA GLY A 153 11.99 12.31 -10.69
C GLY A 153 11.96 10.96 -9.98
N LEU A 154 11.50 10.94 -8.76
CA LEU A 154 11.40 9.74 -7.91
C LEU A 154 9.93 9.57 -7.51
N ASN A 155 9.28 8.55 -8.04
CA ASN A 155 7.88 8.22 -7.74
C ASN A 155 7.84 6.96 -6.88
N VAL A 156 7.19 7.04 -5.71
CA VAL A 156 7.09 5.91 -4.79
C VAL A 156 5.62 5.60 -4.49
N LEU A 157 5.31 4.31 -4.47
CA LEU A 157 4.07 3.76 -3.96
C LEU A 157 4.41 2.88 -2.76
N VAL A 158 3.86 3.19 -1.60
CA VAL A 158 4.05 2.41 -0.38
C VAL A 158 2.77 1.65 -0.07
N PHE A 159 2.90 0.37 0.19
CA PHE A 159 1.80 -0.52 0.54
C PHE A 159 2.02 -1.06 1.94
N ARG A 160 0.96 -1.03 2.76
CA ARG A 160 0.91 -1.77 4.02
C ARG A 160 0.41 -3.17 3.73
N GLN A 161 1.11 -4.17 4.25
CA GLN A 161 0.73 -5.57 4.15
C GLN A 161 0.31 -6.11 5.51
N TRP A 162 -0.71 -6.98 5.53
CA TRP A 162 -1.11 -7.74 6.71
C TRP A 162 -1.69 -9.09 6.32
N GLU A 163 -1.56 -10.04 7.23
CA GLU A 163 -2.15 -11.37 7.07
C GLU A 163 -3.58 -11.36 7.63
N GLU A 164 -4.53 -11.89 6.86
CA GLU A 164 -5.93 -12.03 7.27
C GLU A 164 -6.42 -13.44 7.00
N GLN A 165 -7.34 -13.93 7.84
CA GLN A 165 -7.99 -15.21 7.63
C GLN A 165 -9.31 -15.00 6.89
N LEU A 166 -9.35 -15.33 5.60
CA LEU A 166 -10.53 -15.22 4.77
C LEU A 166 -11.30 -16.54 4.77
N ILE A 167 -12.66 -16.47 4.70
CA ILE A 167 -13.49 -17.64 4.48
C ILE A 167 -13.33 -18.05 3.01
N GLU A 168 -12.79 -19.23 2.79
CA GLU A 168 -12.66 -19.83 1.46
C GLU A 168 -13.93 -20.56 1.03
N SER A 169 -14.55 -21.31 1.97
CA SER A 169 -15.79 -22.00 1.73
C SER A 169 -16.60 -22.18 3.01
N VAL A 170 -17.90 -22.36 2.85
CA VAL A 170 -18.85 -22.65 3.92
C VAL A 170 -19.48 -23.99 3.61
N GLU A 171 -19.29 -24.96 4.48
CA GLU A 171 -19.97 -26.26 4.40
C GLU A 171 -21.20 -26.23 5.31
N GLU A 172 -22.37 -26.51 4.75
CA GLU A 172 -23.62 -26.58 5.48
C GLU A 172 -23.87 -28.00 5.97
N GLN A 173 -24.05 -28.17 7.25
CA GLN A 173 -24.37 -29.45 7.89
C GLN A 173 -25.74 -29.37 8.59
N PRO A 174 -26.45 -30.53 8.73
CA PRO A 174 -27.66 -30.55 9.52
C PRO A 174 -27.41 -30.14 10.95
N LEU A 175 -28.30 -29.35 11.54
CA LEU A 175 -28.23 -28.99 12.95
C LEU A 175 -28.33 -30.24 13.83
N ASP A 176 -27.57 -30.26 14.91
CA ASP A 176 -27.69 -31.29 15.95
C ASP A 176 -29.04 -31.19 16.66
N ARG A 177 -29.96 -32.11 16.29
CA ARG A 177 -31.32 -32.18 16.82
C ARG A 177 -31.35 -32.26 18.35
N LYS A 178 -30.44 -33.01 18.96
CA LYS A 178 -30.37 -33.15 20.43
C LYS A 178 -30.03 -31.82 21.11
N LYS A 179 -29.14 -31.07 20.51
CA LYS A 179 -28.75 -29.72 20.99
C LYS A 179 -29.92 -28.75 20.86
N LEU A 180 -30.61 -28.78 19.73
CA LEU A 180 -31.79 -27.95 19.51
C LEU A 180 -32.94 -28.26 20.48
N GLU A 181 -33.27 -29.53 20.70
CA GLU A 181 -34.32 -29.98 21.59
C GLU A 181 -34.05 -29.62 23.05
N SER A 182 -32.76 -29.53 23.43
CA SER A 182 -32.34 -29.11 24.77
C SER A 182 -32.45 -27.61 25.02
N MET A 183 -32.60 -26.79 23.97
CA MET A 183 -32.68 -25.33 24.09
C MET A 183 -34.13 -24.87 24.18
N PRO A 184 -34.46 -23.93 25.13
CA PRO A 184 -35.81 -23.36 25.21
C PRO A 184 -36.20 -22.66 23.91
N GLY A 185 -37.47 -22.75 23.50
CA GLY A 185 -37.98 -22.01 22.33
C GLY A 185 -37.96 -20.49 22.52
N ILE A 186 -38.07 -20.02 23.78
CA ILE A 186 -37.99 -18.61 24.15
C ILE A 186 -37.00 -18.47 25.29
N THR A 187 -36.06 -17.53 25.16
CA THR A 187 -35.03 -17.25 26.17
C THR A 187 -34.93 -15.74 26.42
N VAL A 188 -34.80 -15.35 27.67
CA VAL A 188 -34.41 -13.98 28.03
C VAL A 188 -32.91 -13.94 28.21
N TYR A 189 -32.23 -13.11 27.40
CA TYR A 189 -30.79 -12.95 27.42
C TYR A 189 -30.41 -11.55 27.92
N ILE A 190 -29.46 -11.47 28.85
CA ILE A 190 -28.88 -10.20 29.29
C ILE A 190 -27.60 -9.98 28.51
N VAL A 191 -27.56 -8.90 27.72
CA VAL A 191 -26.42 -8.53 26.88
C VAL A 191 -25.18 -8.28 27.74
N LYS A 192 -24.06 -8.89 27.37
CA LYS A 192 -22.77 -8.71 28.04
C LYS A 192 -21.91 -7.68 27.29
N ALA A 193 -20.89 -7.19 27.97
CA ALA A 193 -19.92 -6.30 27.33
C ALA A 193 -19.21 -7.02 26.16
N GLY A 194 -19.24 -6.41 24.97
CA GLY A 194 -18.66 -6.95 23.74
C GLY A 194 -19.60 -7.83 22.90
N ASP A 195 -20.82 -8.14 23.39
CA ASP A 195 -21.79 -8.86 22.59
C ASP A 195 -22.31 -7.98 21.44
N THR A 196 -22.48 -8.59 20.26
CA THR A 196 -23.21 -8.01 19.15
C THR A 196 -24.51 -8.79 18.89
N LEU A 197 -25.47 -8.14 18.21
CA LEU A 197 -26.70 -8.86 17.80
C LEU A 197 -26.40 -10.07 16.92
N TRP A 198 -25.33 -9.99 16.12
CA TRP A 198 -24.84 -11.09 15.28
C TRP A 198 -24.40 -12.29 16.12
N ASP A 199 -23.57 -12.08 17.13
CA ASP A 199 -23.05 -13.12 18.01
C ASP A 199 -24.18 -13.77 18.81
N ILE A 200 -25.15 -12.96 19.29
CA ILE A 200 -26.32 -13.43 20.00
C ILE A 200 -27.21 -14.26 19.08
N ALA A 201 -27.49 -13.78 17.85
CA ALA A 201 -28.32 -14.48 16.88
C ALA A 201 -27.70 -15.83 16.50
N LYS A 202 -26.40 -15.88 16.24
CA LYS A 202 -25.64 -17.09 15.97
C LYS A 202 -25.72 -18.11 17.11
N LYS A 203 -25.56 -17.63 18.36
CA LYS A 203 -25.57 -18.47 19.56
C LYS A 203 -26.93 -19.11 19.83
N PHE A 204 -28.02 -18.41 19.50
CA PHE A 204 -29.37 -18.83 19.80
C PHE A 204 -30.18 -19.33 18.58
N TYR A 205 -29.49 -19.55 17.44
CA TYR A 205 -30.09 -20.06 16.20
C TYR A 205 -31.32 -19.23 15.74
N THR A 206 -31.16 -17.91 15.77
CA THR A 206 -32.17 -16.94 15.32
C THR A 206 -31.52 -15.93 14.38
N THR A 207 -32.26 -14.92 13.91
CA THR A 207 -31.72 -13.86 13.07
C THR A 207 -31.65 -12.51 13.79
N VAL A 208 -30.76 -11.61 13.33
CA VAL A 208 -30.68 -10.25 13.85
C VAL A 208 -32.02 -9.52 13.68
N ASP A 209 -32.70 -9.74 12.54
CA ASP A 209 -33.98 -9.08 12.25
C ASP A 209 -35.10 -9.59 13.15
N GLU A 210 -35.13 -10.86 13.50
CA GLU A 210 -36.07 -11.39 14.49
C GLU A 210 -35.82 -10.87 15.89
N ILE A 211 -34.55 -10.83 16.34
CA ILE A 211 -34.23 -10.25 17.64
C ILE A 211 -34.70 -8.79 17.66
N SER A 212 -34.43 -8.05 16.59
CA SER A 212 -34.83 -6.63 16.49
C SER A 212 -36.35 -6.47 16.49
N GLY A 213 -37.05 -7.30 15.75
CA GLY A 213 -38.51 -7.26 15.65
C GLY A 213 -39.21 -7.60 16.99
N VAL A 214 -38.83 -8.70 17.65
CA VAL A 214 -39.41 -9.14 18.92
C VAL A 214 -39.13 -8.13 20.03
N ASN A 215 -37.99 -7.46 20.04
CA ASN A 215 -37.59 -6.50 21.05
C ASN A 215 -37.85 -5.04 20.64
N SER A 216 -38.48 -4.79 19.49
CA SER A 216 -38.78 -3.43 18.99
C SER A 216 -37.53 -2.54 18.95
N LEU A 217 -36.39 -3.09 18.55
CA LEU A 217 -35.12 -2.32 18.44
C LEU A 217 -35.14 -1.43 17.21
N THR A 218 -34.94 -0.15 17.42
CA THR A 218 -34.82 0.84 16.32
C THR A 218 -33.40 0.92 15.77
N GLU A 219 -32.41 0.54 16.56
CA GLU A 219 -31.00 0.51 16.20
C GLU A 219 -30.47 -0.92 16.25
N LYS A 220 -29.54 -1.27 15.35
CA LYS A 220 -28.89 -2.61 15.34
C LYS A 220 -27.75 -2.71 16.38
N GLU A 221 -27.74 -1.86 17.37
CA GLU A 221 -26.78 -1.86 18.48
C GLU A 221 -27.47 -2.22 19.79
N VAL A 222 -26.75 -2.96 20.62
CA VAL A 222 -27.23 -3.37 21.97
C VAL A 222 -26.26 -2.88 23.01
N LYS A 223 -26.80 -2.62 24.23
CA LYS A 223 -26.00 -2.12 25.35
C LYS A 223 -25.83 -3.21 26.42
N PRO A 224 -24.66 -3.29 27.07
CA PRO A 224 -24.44 -4.20 28.16
C PRO A 224 -25.51 -3.99 29.25
N GLY A 225 -26.08 -5.08 29.78
CA GLY A 225 -27.16 -5.08 30.75
C GLY A 225 -28.56 -5.00 30.15
N GLN A 226 -28.71 -4.79 28.86
CA GLN A 226 -30.02 -4.81 28.18
C GLN A 226 -30.59 -6.24 28.15
N SER A 227 -31.87 -6.39 28.44
CA SER A 227 -32.56 -7.67 28.34
C SER A 227 -33.17 -7.83 26.96
N LEU A 228 -32.95 -8.96 26.32
CA LEU A 228 -33.48 -9.31 25.02
C LEU A 228 -34.32 -10.58 25.12
N ILE A 229 -35.48 -10.58 24.49
CA ILE A 229 -36.28 -11.80 24.24
C ILE A 229 -35.81 -12.41 22.97
N LEU A 230 -35.35 -13.63 23.04
CA LEU A 230 -34.85 -14.41 21.90
C LEU A 230 -35.83 -15.54 21.60
N VAL A 231 -36.29 -15.61 20.36
CA VAL A 231 -37.16 -16.67 19.87
C VAL A 231 -36.35 -17.50 18.89
N ARG A 232 -36.27 -18.78 19.16
CA ARG A 232 -35.59 -19.73 18.26
C ARG A 232 -36.48 -20.02 17.07
N GLN A 233 -35.92 -19.99 15.86
CA GLN A 233 -36.59 -20.51 14.68
C GLN A 233 -36.67 -22.06 14.76
N GLY A 234 -37.87 -22.60 14.56
CA GLY A 234 -38.12 -24.00 14.57
C GLY A 234 -37.72 -24.72 13.29
#